data_a720bb001077e64747f162d0a3c135e1
#
_entry.id   a720bb001077e64747f162d0a3c135e1
#
_cell.length_a   1.000
_cell.length_b   1.000
_cell.length_c   1.000
_cell.angle_alpha   90.00
_cell.angle_beta   90.00
_cell.angle_gamma   90.00
#
_symmetry.space_group_name_H-M   'P 1'
#
loop_
_entity.id
_entity.type
_entity.pdbx_description
1 polymer ?
#
loop_
_entity_poly.entity_id
_entity_poly.type
_entity_poly.pdbx_seq_one_letter_code
_entity_poly.pdbx_strand_id
1 'polypeptide(L)' 'MTDLERTILDFESQWWQYAGNKEHEIVRRFAMSAVRYTQKLNNLLDDPEALAHNPILVHRLRRIRSERNAARAARKTLLA' A
#
# COMPACT_ATOMS: atom_id res chain seq x y z
N MET A 1 6.32 9.69 12.34
CA MET A 1 5.38 8.64 11.86
C MET A 1 4.56 8.15 13.04
N THR A 2 3.25 8.02 12.87
CA THR A 2 2.35 7.60 13.95
C THR A 2 2.39 6.08 14.16
N ASP A 3 1.85 5.62 15.29
CA ASP A 3 1.73 4.18 15.55
C ASP A 3 0.85 3.49 14.52
N LEU A 4 -0.24 4.16 14.11
CA LEU A 4 -1.11 3.64 13.05
C LEU A 4 -0.33 3.44 11.75
N GLU A 5 0.48 4.40 11.37
CA GLU A 5 1.27 4.34 10.14
C GLU A 5 2.30 3.22 10.19
N ARG A 6 2.97 3.01 11.33
CA ARG A 6 3.87 1.88 11.52
C ARG A 6 3.13 0.55 11.40
N THR A 7 1.94 0.47 12.01
CA THR A 7 1.11 -0.73 11.95
C THR A 7 0.69 -1.05 10.53
N ILE A 8 0.38 -0.03 9.72
CA ILE A 8 0.04 -0.21 8.31
C ILE A 8 1.23 -0.80 7.55
N LEU A 9 2.43 -0.27 7.75
CA LEU A 9 3.63 -0.80 7.09
C LEU A 9 3.92 -2.24 7.53
N ASP A 10 3.79 -2.53 8.81
CA ASP A 10 4.00 -3.88 9.33
C ASP A 10 2.97 -4.86 8.75
N PHE A 11 1.72 -4.42 8.62
CA PHE A 11 0.68 -5.23 7.99
C PHE A 11 1.02 -5.52 6.52
N GLU A 12 1.47 -4.50 5.76
CA GLU A 12 1.86 -4.68 4.37
C GLU A 12 3.01 -5.67 4.20
N SER A 13 3.94 -5.72 5.17
CA SER A 13 5.05 -6.67 5.11
C SER A 13 4.65 -8.11 5.40
N GLN A 14 3.48 -8.33 6.00
CA GLN A 14 3.06 -9.65 6.49
C GLN A 14 1.73 -10.15 5.92
N TRP A 15 0.92 -9.31 5.27
CA TRP A 15 -0.44 -9.66 4.87
C TRP A 15 -0.51 -10.89 3.97
N TRP A 16 0.51 -11.13 3.15
CA TRP A 16 0.57 -12.27 2.25
C TRP A 16 0.61 -13.62 3.00
N GLN A 17 0.93 -13.59 4.28
CA GLN A 17 0.90 -14.79 5.13
C GLN A 17 -0.51 -15.20 5.53
N TYR A 18 -1.48 -14.32 5.36
CA TYR A 18 -2.85 -14.59 5.76
C TYR A 18 -3.62 -15.20 4.58
N ALA A 19 -4.33 -16.30 4.85
CA ALA A 19 -5.09 -17.03 3.83
C ALA A 19 -6.47 -16.40 3.63
N GLY A 20 -6.60 -15.09 3.70
CA GLY A 20 -7.89 -14.43 3.66
C GLY A 20 -7.95 -13.26 2.72
N ASN A 21 -9.08 -12.60 2.72
CA ASN A 21 -9.32 -11.39 1.95
C ASN A 21 -8.65 -10.21 2.64
N LYS A 22 -7.73 -9.55 1.94
CA LYS A 22 -6.98 -8.40 2.45
C LYS A 22 -7.91 -7.26 2.87
N GLU A 23 -8.95 -6.97 2.08
CA GLU A 23 -9.91 -5.92 2.40
C GLU A 23 -10.63 -6.19 3.72
N HIS A 24 -11.03 -7.43 3.94
CA HIS A 24 -11.68 -7.83 5.19
C HIS A 24 -10.74 -7.61 6.38
N GLU A 25 -9.46 -7.97 6.23
CA GLU A 25 -8.47 -7.78 7.30
C GLU A 25 -8.21 -6.28 7.56
N ILE A 26 -8.21 -5.46 6.53
CA ILE A 26 -8.05 -4.00 6.67
C ILE A 26 -9.20 -3.43 7.51
N VAL A 27 -10.45 -3.77 7.17
CA VAL A 27 -11.62 -3.30 7.91
C VAL A 27 -11.57 -3.79 9.36
N ARG A 28 -11.25 -5.05 9.57
CA ARG A 28 -11.20 -5.64 10.89
C ARG A 28 -10.12 -5.03 11.78
N ARG A 29 -8.92 -4.82 11.22
CA ARG A 29 -7.76 -4.35 12.00
C ARG A 29 -7.70 -2.85 12.16
N PHE A 30 -8.10 -2.10 11.15
CA PHE A 30 -7.91 -0.65 11.12
C PHE A 30 -9.21 0.13 11.21
N ALA A 31 -10.37 -0.54 11.17
CA ALA A 31 -11.70 0.09 11.22
C ALA A 31 -11.85 1.18 10.15
N MET A 32 -11.33 0.95 8.96
CA MET A 32 -11.44 1.88 7.84
C MET A 32 -11.71 1.12 6.55
N SER A 33 -12.23 1.83 5.54
CA SER A 33 -12.46 1.25 4.22
C SER A 33 -11.15 0.96 3.51
N ALA A 34 -11.19 0.05 2.53
CA ALA A 34 -10.03 -0.26 1.71
C ALA A 34 -9.54 0.98 0.95
N VAL A 35 -10.45 1.84 0.50
CA VAL A 35 -10.10 3.09 -0.19
C VAL A 35 -9.31 4.02 0.73
N ARG A 36 -9.80 4.24 1.94
CA ARG A 36 -9.12 5.09 2.91
C ARG A 36 -7.75 4.54 3.29
N TYR A 37 -7.67 3.22 3.49
CA TYR A 37 -6.40 2.55 3.77
C TYR A 37 -5.41 2.76 2.63
N THR A 38 -5.84 2.59 1.39
CA THR A 38 -4.99 2.77 0.21
C THR A 38 -4.47 4.20 0.10
N GLN A 39 -5.30 5.19 0.40
CA GLN A 39 -4.88 6.59 0.42
C GLN A 39 -3.80 6.84 1.46
N LYS A 40 -3.98 6.31 2.66
CA LYS A 40 -2.97 6.43 3.71
C LYS A 40 -1.66 5.72 3.34
N LEU A 41 -1.76 4.54 2.76
CA LEU A 41 -0.59 3.79 2.31
C LEU A 41 0.17 4.55 1.22
N ASN A 42 -0.54 5.11 0.24
CA ASN A 42 0.11 5.89 -0.82
C ASN A 42 0.86 7.10 -0.26
N ASN A 43 0.28 7.77 0.73
CA ASN A 43 0.96 8.89 1.40
C ASN A 43 2.22 8.42 2.13
N LEU A 44 2.16 7.26 2.77
CA LEU A 44 3.31 6.68 3.45
C LEU A 44 4.44 6.32 2.48
N LEU A 45 4.11 5.85 1.29
CA LEU A 45 5.11 5.48 0.30
C LEU A 45 5.96 6.67 -0.15
N ASP A 46 5.46 7.88 0.02
CA ASP A 46 6.17 9.11 -0.33
C ASP A 46 6.81 9.78 0.91
N ASP A 47 6.66 9.19 2.09
CA ASP A 47 7.21 9.72 3.35
C ASP A 47 8.62 9.19 3.59
N PRO A 48 9.63 10.08 3.79
CA PRO A 48 11.00 9.65 4.10
C PRO A 48 11.11 8.81 5.37
N GLU A 49 10.25 9.06 6.36
CA GLU A 49 10.26 8.27 7.60
C GLU A 49 9.82 6.83 7.35
N ALA A 50 8.85 6.62 6.46
CA ALA A 50 8.43 5.28 6.09
C ALA A 50 9.55 4.53 5.37
N LEU A 51 10.27 5.22 4.48
CA LEU A 51 11.41 4.65 3.80
C LEU A 51 12.52 4.24 4.79
N ALA A 52 12.77 5.07 5.79
CA ALA A 52 13.76 4.78 6.83
C ALA A 52 13.31 3.59 7.70
N HIS A 53 12.00 3.46 7.96
CA HIS A 53 11.45 2.40 8.78
C HIS A 53 11.56 1.01 8.10
N ASN A 54 11.24 0.94 6.82
CA ASN A 54 11.30 -0.33 6.08
C ASN A 54 11.59 -0.06 4.59
N PRO A 55 12.86 0.16 4.22
CA PRO A 55 13.23 0.54 2.86
C PRO A 55 12.90 -0.53 1.82
N ILE A 56 13.07 -1.79 2.16
CA ILE A 56 12.82 -2.89 1.23
C ILE A 56 11.34 -2.93 0.85
N LEU A 57 10.47 -2.85 1.84
CA LEU A 57 9.02 -2.84 1.62
C LEU A 57 8.58 -1.62 0.81
N VAL A 58 9.03 -0.43 1.20
CA VAL A 58 8.63 0.82 0.55
C VAL A 58 9.08 0.84 -0.91
N HIS A 59 10.31 0.42 -1.20
CA HIS A 59 10.79 0.33 -2.58
C HIS A 59 9.96 -0.65 -3.40
N ARG A 60 9.63 -1.81 -2.84
CA ARG A 60 8.80 -2.80 -3.52
C ARG A 60 7.41 -2.27 -3.83
N LEU A 61 6.77 -1.62 -2.86
CA LEU A 61 5.43 -1.07 -3.04
C LEU A 61 5.42 0.10 -4.02
N ARG A 62 6.45 0.94 -4.01
CA ARG A 62 6.59 2.01 -5.00
C ARG A 62 6.71 1.44 -6.41
N ARG A 63 7.46 0.36 -6.57
CA ARG A 63 7.61 -0.32 -7.87
C ARG A 63 6.27 -0.87 -8.35
N ILE A 64 5.52 -1.54 -7.47
CA ILE A 64 4.20 -2.08 -7.81
C ILE A 64 3.26 -0.96 -8.21
N ARG A 65 3.26 0.15 -7.48
CA ARG A 65 2.45 1.33 -7.80
C ARG A 65 2.80 1.89 -9.18
N SER A 66 4.09 2.01 -9.49
CA SER A 66 4.56 2.49 -10.78
C SER A 66 4.14 1.57 -11.93
N GLU A 67 4.23 0.26 -11.74
CA GLU A 67 3.80 -0.72 -12.72
C GLU A 67 2.29 -0.64 -12.98
N ARG A 68 1.49 -0.47 -11.94
CA ARG A 68 0.04 -0.29 -12.07
C ARG A 68 -0.29 0.99 -12.84
N ASN A 69 0.40 2.09 -12.54
CA ASN A 69 0.19 3.36 -13.22
C ASN A 69 0.60 3.28 -14.69
N ALA A 70 1.71 2.62 -14.98
CA ALA A 70 2.16 2.40 -16.35
C ALA A 70 1.17 1.54 -17.15
N ALA A 71 0.65 0.47 -16.55
CA ALA A 71 -0.36 -0.39 -17.18
C ALA A 71 -1.65 0.37 -17.46
N ARG A 72 -2.06 1.23 -16.51
CA ARG A 72 -3.25 2.06 -16.66
C ARG A 72 -3.08 3.09 -17.78
N ALA A 73 -1.92 3.72 -17.85
CA ALA A 73 -1.60 4.69 -18.92
C ALA A 73 -1.56 4.02 -20.29
N ALA A 74 -0.94 2.85 -20.39
CA ALA A 74 -0.89 2.07 -21.63
C ALA A 74 -2.30 1.67 -22.10
N ARG A 75 -3.16 1.25 -21.16
CA ARG A 75 -4.54 0.90 -21.46
C ARG A 75 -5.34 2.09 -21.99
N LYS A 76 -5.15 3.28 -21.40
CA LYS A 76 -5.79 4.51 -21.88
C LYS A 76 -5.33 4.85 -23.30
N THR A 77 -4.06 4.69 -23.60
CA THR A 77 -3.51 4.95 -24.92
C THR A 77 -4.09 4.00 -25.97
N LEU A 78 -4.28 2.74 -25.61
CA LEU A 78 -4.85 1.73 -26.52
C LEU A 78 -6.35 1.94 -26.77
N LEU A 79 -7.05 2.54 -25.81
CA LEU A 79 -8.49 2.77 -25.89
C LEU A 79 -8.85 4.14 -26.50
N ALA A 80 -7.87 5.00 -26.66
CA ALA A 80 -8.06 6.31 -27.29
C ALA A 80 -7.86 6.22 -28.83
#